data_5f993451f4ec50ef037e80ebc7e35c5f
#
_entry.id   5f993451f4ec50ef037e80ebc7e35c5f
#
_cell.length_a   1.000
_cell.length_b   1.000
_cell.length_c   1.000
_cell.angle_alpha   90.00
_cell.angle_beta   90.00
_cell.angle_gamma   90.00
#
_symmetry.space_group_name_H-M   'P 1'
#
loop_
_entity.id
_entity.type
_entity.pdbx_description
1 polymer ?
#
loop_
_entity_poly.entity_id
_entity_poly.type
_entity_poly.pdbx_seq_one_letter_code
_entity_poly.pdbx_strand_id
1 'polypeptide(L)'
;MKFIDNKYVSNGQRNITELGLEKSSAKLMPKNSIIYSSRAPIGYIGISKNELCTNQGFKSLVPFDKKIVNYIYYCLIALTPAIRLKASGTTFKEISGTKFGEILVPLPPISEQNNIVEKIEELFNII
;
A
#
# COMPACT_ATOMS: atom_id res chain seq x y z
N MET A 1 14.00 10.46 0.63
CA MET A 1 13.57 9.22 -0.03
C MET A 1 12.79 9.57 -1.29
N LYS A 2 13.18 9.04 -2.39
CA LYS A 2 12.43 9.24 -3.64
C LYS A 2 11.32 8.19 -3.70
N PHE A 3 10.09 8.61 -3.82
CA PHE A 3 8.96 7.69 -3.87
C PHE A 3 9.06 6.70 -5.02
N ILE A 4 9.49 7.15 -6.17
CA ILE A 4 9.59 6.30 -7.37
C ILE A 4 10.58 5.17 -7.18
N ASP A 5 11.73 5.44 -6.56
CA ASP A 5 12.77 4.44 -6.35
C ASP A 5 12.32 3.32 -5.42
N ASN A 6 11.38 3.60 -4.51
CA ASN A 6 10.88 2.64 -3.52
C ASN A 6 9.44 2.20 -3.75
N LYS A 7 8.92 2.48 -4.95
CA LYS A 7 7.52 2.17 -5.29
C LYS A 7 7.25 0.67 -5.33
N TYR A 8 8.21 -0.11 -5.82
CA TYR A 8 8.03 -1.55 -6.01
C TYR A 8 8.80 -2.37 -4.99
N VAL A 9 8.14 -3.41 -4.49
CA VAL A 9 8.69 -4.31 -3.47
C VAL A 9 8.68 -5.73 -4.04
N SER A 10 9.82 -6.41 -4.01
CA SER A 10 9.93 -7.80 -4.48
C SER A 10 10.09 -8.78 -3.33
N ASN A 11 10.90 -8.46 -2.34
CA ASN A 11 11.17 -9.33 -1.20
C ASN A 11 11.31 -8.51 0.07
N GLY A 12 10.91 -9.11 1.19
CA GLY A 12 11.23 -8.58 2.51
C GLY A 12 12.59 -9.09 3.00
N GLN A 13 12.97 -8.67 4.20
CA GLN A 13 14.17 -9.18 4.85
C GLN A 13 14.01 -10.62 5.33
N ARG A 14 12.78 -11.07 5.51
CA ARG A 14 12.46 -12.42 5.98
C ARG A 14 11.54 -13.12 4.99
N ASN A 15 11.79 -14.40 4.80
CA ASN A 15 10.94 -15.26 3.99
C ASN A 15 10.35 -16.34 4.90
N ILE A 16 9.19 -16.87 4.51
CA ILE A 16 8.59 -18.00 5.19
C ILE A 16 8.47 -19.17 4.22
N THR A 17 8.44 -20.37 4.79
CA THR A 17 8.24 -21.60 4.02
C THR A 17 6.76 -21.80 3.70
N GLU A 18 6.45 -22.72 2.79
CA GLU A 18 5.07 -23.13 2.52
C GLU A 18 4.37 -23.60 3.78
N LEU A 19 5.08 -24.37 4.61
CA LEU A 19 4.55 -24.83 5.89
C LEU A 19 4.27 -23.66 6.83
N GLY A 20 5.17 -22.69 6.88
CA GLY A 20 4.96 -21.48 7.68
C GLY A 20 3.73 -20.71 7.22
N LEU A 21 3.51 -20.63 5.92
CA LEU A 21 2.32 -19.98 5.36
C LEU A 21 1.04 -20.72 5.77
N GLU A 22 1.03 -22.06 5.66
CA GLU A 22 -0.13 -22.87 6.05
C GLU A 22 -0.45 -22.78 7.54
N LYS A 23 0.57 -22.72 8.38
CA LYS A 23 0.44 -22.76 9.85
C LYS A 23 0.24 -21.38 10.48
N SER A 24 0.28 -20.32 9.70
CA SER A 24 0.11 -18.96 10.20
C SER A 24 -1.16 -18.33 9.65
N SER A 25 -1.46 -17.13 10.15
CA SER A 25 -2.57 -16.32 9.62
C SER A 25 -2.14 -15.50 8.39
N ALA A 26 -0.90 -15.61 7.96
CA ALA A 26 -0.42 -14.89 6.79
C ALA A 26 -1.12 -15.38 5.53
N LYS A 27 -1.45 -14.43 4.65
CA LYS A 27 -2.09 -14.73 3.37
C LYS A 27 -1.20 -14.26 2.24
N LEU A 28 -1.06 -15.11 1.24
CA LEU A 28 -0.31 -14.78 0.05
C LEU A 28 -1.11 -13.80 -0.80
N MET A 29 -0.49 -12.69 -1.16
CA MET A 29 -1.08 -11.69 -2.03
C MET A 29 -0.46 -11.76 -3.42
N PRO A 30 -1.25 -11.57 -4.49
CA PRO A 30 -0.71 -11.59 -5.85
C PRO A 30 0.20 -10.38 -6.09
N LYS A 31 0.97 -10.43 -7.16
CA LYS A 31 1.69 -9.24 -7.60
C LYS A 31 0.70 -8.12 -7.94
N ASN A 32 1.15 -6.89 -7.90
CA ASN A 32 0.33 -5.68 -8.08
C ASN A 32 -0.64 -5.44 -6.93
N SER A 33 -0.35 -6.00 -5.76
CA SER A 33 -1.02 -5.62 -4.52
C SER A 33 -0.35 -4.39 -3.94
N ILE A 34 -1.11 -3.58 -3.20
CA ILE A 34 -0.57 -2.42 -2.51
C ILE A 34 -0.31 -2.82 -1.06
N ILE A 35 0.93 -2.67 -0.64
CA ILE A 35 1.37 -2.96 0.72
C ILE A 35 1.40 -1.65 1.48
N TYR A 36 0.67 -1.58 2.59
CA TYR A 36 0.56 -0.35 3.37
C TYR A 36 0.79 -0.64 4.84
N SER A 37 1.76 0.05 5.45
CA SER A 37 2.03 -0.16 6.88
C SER A 37 0.96 0.52 7.74
N SER A 38 0.44 -0.22 8.70
CA SER A 38 -0.62 0.24 9.59
C SER A 38 -0.10 0.71 10.94
N ARG A 39 1.20 0.53 11.19
CA ARG A 39 1.87 0.93 12.43
C ARG A 39 3.38 1.07 12.22
N ALA A 40 4.02 1.82 13.09
CA ALA A 40 5.47 1.93 13.32
C ALA A 40 6.35 2.24 12.10
N PRO A 41 6.12 3.24 11.29
CA PRO A 41 5.04 4.23 11.24
C PRO A 41 3.93 3.84 10.28
N ILE A 42 2.80 4.52 10.38
CA ILE A 42 1.71 4.39 9.42
C ILE A 42 2.12 5.08 8.12
N GLY A 43 1.94 4.37 7.00
CA GLY A 43 2.04 5.01 5.69
C GLY A 43 3.26 4.64 4.85
N TYR A 44 4.07 3.68 5.26
CA TYR A 44 5.01 3.07 4.34
C TYR A 44 4.21 2.29 3.32
N ILE A 45 4.51 2.51 2.05
CA ILE A 45 3.67 1.99 0.98
C ILE A 45 4.54 1.47 -0.18
N GLY A 46 4.08 0.40 -0.81
CA GLY A 46 4.73 -0.16 -1.98
C GLY A 46 3.77 -0.98 -2.82
N ILE A 47 4.17 -1.30 -4.03
CA ILE A 47 3.45 -2.19 -4.93
C ILE A 47 4.25 -3.48 -5.07
N SER A 48 3.62 -4.63 -4.85
CA SER A 48 4.31 -5.91 -4.93
C SER A 48 4.64 -6.27 -6.37
N LYS A 49 5.89 -6.66 -6.61
CA LYS A 49 6.36 -7.18 -7.91
C LYS A 49 6.09 -8.66 -8.06
N ASN A 50 6.00 -9.36 -6.93
CA ASN A 50 5.81 -10.81 -6.87
C ASN A 50 4.70 -11.12 -5.89
N GLU A 51 4.28 -12.37 -5.84
CA GLU A 51 3.47 -12.85 -4.74
C GLU A 51 4.27 -12.72 -3.45
N LEU A 52 3.62 -12.23 -2.40
CA LEU A 52 4.25 -12.10 -1.08
C LEU A 52 3.19 -12.04 0.02
N CYS A 53 3.64 -12.19 1.25
CA CYS A 53 2.80 -12.01 2.42
C CYS A 53 3.46 -11.03 3.38
N THR A 54 2.69 -10.51 4.33
CA THR A 54 3.16 -9.53 5.32
C THR A 54 2.75 -9.97 6.72
N ASN A 55 3.35 -9.33 7.72
CA ASN A 55 2.91 -9.50 9.10
C ASN A 55 1.72 -8.59 9.41
N GLN A 56 1.28 -8.58 10.66
CA GLN A 56 0.11 -7.84 11.11
C GLN A 56 0.29 -6.31 11.08
N GLY A 57 1.51 -5.84 10.92
CA GLY A 57 1.81 -4.41 10.83
C GLY A 57 1.45 -3.77 9.50
N PHE A 58 0.77 -4.50 8.63
CA PHE A 58 0.35 -4.03 7.32
C PHE A 58 -1.14 -4.24 7.11
N LYS A 59 -1.76 -3.30 6.45
CA LYS A 59 -3.13 -3.39 5.93
C LYS A 59 -3.02 -3.18 4.44
N SER A 60 -3.04 -4.29 3.71
CA SER A 60 -2.74 -4.25 2.28
C SER A 60 -4.01 -4.34 1.45
N LEU A 61 -3.90 -3.92 0.20
CA LEU A 61 -5.01 -3.92 -0.74
C LEU A 61 -4.66 -4.78 -1.94
N VAL A 62 -5.65 -5.56 -2.38
CA VAL A 62 -5.56 -6.26 -3.65
C VAL A 62 -6.59 -5.59 -4.57
N PRO A 63 -6.17 -4.63 -5.41
CA PRO A 63 -7.10 -3.95 -6.29
C PRO A 63 -7.80 -4.94 -7.22
N PHE A 64 -9.09 -4.73 -7.44
CA PHE A 64 -9.87 -5.62 -8.30
C PHE A 64 -9.46 -5.51 -9.78
N ASP A 65 -8.76 -4.46 -10.16
CA ASP A 65 -8.25 -4.25 -11.52
C ASP A 65 -6.82 -3.70 -11.41
N LYS A 66 -5.86 -4.38 -12.03
CA LYS A 66 -4.46 -3.93 -12.03
C LYS A 66 -4.26 -2.56 -12.65
N LYS A 67 -5.20 -2.10 -13.48
CA LYS A 67 -5.10 -0.78 -14.14
C LYS A 67 -5.22 0.37 -13.17
N ILE A 68 -5.81 0.18 -11.99
CA ILE A 68 -6.00 1.25 -11.01
C ILE A 68 -4.91 1.28 -9.95
N VAL A 69 -3.98 0.33 -9.95
CA VAL A 69 -2.98 0.16 -8.87
C VAL A 69 -2.14 1.41 -8.68
N ASN A 70 -1.58 1.95 -9.75
CA ASN A 70 -0.74 3.14 -9.66
C ASN A 70 -1.49 4.35 -9.11
N TYR A 71 -2.72 4.53 -9.56
CA TYR A 71 -3.55 5.64 -9.10
C TYR A 71 -3.85 5.52 -7.60
N ILE A 72 -4.28 4.34 -7.16
CA ILE A 72 -4.57 4.09 -5.74
C ILE A 72 -3.31 4.27 -4.90
N TYR A 73 -2.16 3.82 -5.38
CA TYR A 73 -0.88 4.02 -4.72
C TYR A 73 -0.64 5.50 -4.40
N TYR A 74 -0.77 6.38 -5.39
CA TYR A 74 -0.58 7.82 -5.17
C TYR A 74 -1.68 8.45 -4.31
N CYS A 75 -2.91 7.98 -4.43
CA CYS A 75 -4.00 8.43 -3.57
C CYS A 75 -3.71 8.13 -2.10
N LEU A 76 -3.22 6.93 -1.79
CA LEU A 76 -2.90 6.56 -0.41
C LEU A 76 -1.76 7.39 0.15
N ILE A 77 -0.76 7.74 -0.66
CA ILE A 77 0.29 8.65 -0.24
C ILE A 77 -0.33 9.99 0.15
N ALA A 78 -1.18 10.54 -0.70
CA ALA A 78 -1.83 11.83 -0.44
C ALA A 78 -2.75 11.79 0.77
N LEU A 79 -3.41 10.67 1.02
CA LEU A 79 -4.35 10.49 2.12
C LEU A 79 -3.69 10.10 3.44
N THR A 80 -2.40 9.78 3.45
CA THR A 80 -1.72 9.29 4.64
C THR A 80 -1.84 10.25 5.84
N PRO A 81 -1.71 11.58 5.69
CA PRO A 81 -1.95 12.46 6.84
C PRO A 81 -3.35 12.29 7.45
N ALA A 82 -4.39 12.17 6.62
CA ALA A 82 -5.75 11.95 7.10
C ALA A 82 -5.91 10.56 7.73
N ILE A 83 -5.26 9.55 7.18
CA ILE A 83 -5.27 8.19 7.71
C ILE A 83 -4.64 8.17 9.10
N ARG A 84 -3.53 8.87 9.29
CA ARG A 84 -2.87 8.96 10.59
C ARG A 84 -3.77 9.57 11.66
N LEU A 85 -4.61 10.52 11.29
CA LEU A 85 -5.56 11.15 12.22
C LEU A 85 -6.65 10.17 12.69
N LYS A 86 -6.92 9.13 11.93
CA LYS A 86 -7.91 8.10 12.29
C LYS A 86 -7.31 6.99 13.14
N ALA A 87 -6.01 6.97 13.31
CA ALA A 87 -5.33 5.95 14.11
C ALA A 87 -5.63 6.11 15.60
N SER A 88 -5.60 5.01 16.32
CA SER A 88 -5.82 4.98 17.76
C SER A 88 -4.58 4.43 18.47
N GLY A 89 -4.53 4.66 19.79
CA GLY A 89 -3.40 4.31 20.63
C GLY A 89 -2.72 5.54 21.17
N THR A 90 -2.11 5.42 22.36
CA THR A 90 -1.44 6.54 23.03
C THR A 90 0.05 6.56 22.75
N THR A 91 0.72 5.43 22.97
CA THR A 91 2.17 5.30 22.77
C THR A 91 2.49 4.80 21.37
N PHE A 92 1.76 3.80 20.90
CA PHE A 92 1.94 3.21 19.57
C PHE A 92 0.64 3.35 18.81
N LYS A 93 0.64 4.20 17.79
CA LYS A 93 -0.54 4.40 16.97
C LYS A 93 -0.62 3.36 15.87
N GLU A 94 -1.83 2.84 15.69
CA GLU A 94 -2.12 1.87 14.63
C GLU A 94 -3.49 2.17 14.05
N ILE A 95 -3.65 2.04 12.74
CA ILE A 95 -4.96 2.09 12.10
C ILE A 95 -5.47 0.66 11.95
N SER A 96 -6.71 0.43 12.41
CA SER A 96 -7.36 -0.88 12.26
C SER A 96 -7.77 -1.15 10.83
N GLY A 97 -7.97 -2.43 10.50
CA GLY A 97 -8.49 -2.80 9.18
C GLY A 97 -9.85 -2.20 8.89
N THR A 98 -10.72 -2.11 9.91
CA THR A 98 -12.04 -1.49 9.78
C THR A 98 -11.94 -0.02 9.41
N LYS A 99 -11.13 0.75 10.14
CA LYS A 99 -10.96 2.17 9.86
C LYS A 99 -10.25 2.42 8.54
N PHE A 100 -9.27 1.58 8.22
CA PHE A 100 -8.59 1.68 6.92
C PHE A 100 -9.56 1.42 5.77
N GLY A 101 -10.45 0.43 5.92
CA GLY A 101 -11.47 0.12 4.92
C GLY A 101 -12.52 1.20 4.73
N GLU A 102 -12.65 2.12 5.67
CA GLU A 102 -13.57 3.26 5.59
C GLU A 102 -13.01 4.47 4.83
N ILE A 103 -11.73 4.42 4.45
CA ILE A 103 -11.10 5.52 3.72
C ILE A 103 -11.73 5.65 2.33
N LEU A 104 -12.21 6.83 2.03
CA LEU A 104 -12.82 7.12 0.73
C LEU A 104 -11.75 7.56 -0.26
N VAL A 105 -11.73 6.92 -1.41
CA VAL A 105 -10.81 7.23 -2.50
C VAL A 105 -11.62 7.64 -3.72
N PRO A 106 -11.41 8.84 -4.27
CA PRO A 106 -12.09 9.23 -5.51
C PRO A 106 -11.61 8.34 -6.65
N LEU A 107 -12.51 7.91 -7.49
CA LEU A 107 -12.20 6.96 -8.57
C LEU A 107 -12.73 7.50 -9.91
N PRO A 108 -12.01 8.44 -10.52
CA PRO A 108 -12.42 8.96 -11.83
C PRO A 108 -12.24 7.90 -12.94
N PRO A 109 -12.69 8.15 -14.15
CA PRO A 109 -12.46 7.23 -15.26
C PRO A 109 -10.97 6.88 -15.43
N ILE A 110 -10.70 5.69 -15.97
CA ILE A 110 -9.32 5.19 -16.12
C ILE A 110 -8.42 6.16 -16.87
N SER A 111 -8.93 6.79 -17.93
CA SER A 111 -8.14 7.75 -18.70
C SER A 111 -7.66 8.93 -17.85
N GLU A 112 -8.51 9.41 -16.96
CA GLU A 112 -8.16 10.50 -16.05
C GLU A 112 -7.20 10.02 -14.97
N GLN A 113 -7.39 8.81 -14.43
CA GLN A 113 -6.45 8.20 -13.50
C GLN A 113 -5.05 8.13 -14.11
N ASN A 114 -4.95 7.66 -15.34
CA ASN A 114 -3.68 7.55 -16.06
C ASN A 114 -3.02 8.91 -16.28
N ASN A 115 -3.80 9.92 -16.61
CA ASN A 115 -3.28 11.28 -16.77
C ASN A 115 -2.74 11.84 -15.47
N ILE A 116 -3.41 11.59 -14.35
CA ILE A 116 -2.96 12.03 -13.04
C ILE A 116 -1.64 11.33 -12.66
N VAL A 117 -1.58 10.02 -12.83
CA VAL A 117 -0.37 9.23 -12.53
C VAL A 117 0.80 9.70 -13.38
N GLU A 118 0.58 9.88 -14.68
CA GLU A 118 1.61 10.35 -15.61
C GLU A 118 2.14 11.71 -15.18
N LYS A 119 1.27 12.62 -14.78
CA LYS A 119 1.65 13.96 -14.35
C LYS A 119 2.46 13.92 -13.05
N ILE A 120 2.06 13.09 -12.10
CA ILE A 120 2.80 12.94 -10.85
C ILE A 120 4.21 12.39 -11.12
N GLU A 121 4.31 11.33 -11.92
CA GLU A 121 5.59 10.70 -12.22
C GLU A 121 6.51 11.62 -13.01
N GLU A 122 5.94 12.41 -13.92
CA GLU A 122 6.67 13.45 -14.64
C GLU A 122 7.27 14.50 -13.70
N LEU A 123 6.48 14.98 -12.74
CA LEU A 123 6.93 15.95 -11.76
C LEU A 123 8.06 15.40 -10.86
N PHE A 124 7.97 14.14 -10.46
CA PHE A 124 9.02 13.52 -9.66
C PHE A 124 10.31 13.28 -10.45
N ASN A 125 10.21 13.04 -11.74
CA ASN A 125 11.39 12.83 -12.58
C ASN A 125 12.15 14.12 -12.87
N ILE A 126 11.52 15.27 -12.78
CA ILE A 126 12.15 16.57 -12.97
C ILE A 126 13.01 16.95 -11.75
N ILE A 127 12.65 16.46 -10.59
CA ILE A 127 13.36 16.71 -9.34
C ILE A 127 14.50 15.70 -9.18
#